data_a66a3f08614391f809611cef3c55fd42
#
_entry.id   a66a3f08614391f809611cef3c55fd42
#
_cell.length_a   1.000
_cell.length_b   1.000
_cell.length_c   1.000
_cell.angle_alpha   90.00
_cell.angle_beta   90.00
_cell.angle_gamma   90.00
#
_symmetry.space_group_name_H-M   'P 1'
#
loop_
_entity.id
_entity.type
_entity.pdbx_description
1 polymer ?
#
loop_
_entity_poly.entity_id
_entity_poly.type
_entity_poly.pdbx_seq_one_letter_code
_entity_poly.pdbx_strand_id
1 'polypeptide(L)'
;GVTISDCQSGQVDISRFSLDNVSELSLSIGQSDNIYQTAKMFASAGALSIETARPQFIDKNYNASATIKAGSFGLVNPSLLYALKLGKRISLSTYADYLRADGNYPFKMWNGNKLIDSKRNNSDIETYRAEMNLFATLTDKQELKIKAYLFDSDRGLPGSVVYDNPYAAERLYDRNYFGQLKYENRFSDQCKLQASGKFNYTWNRNTDKQASGDKDDRFRQTETYLSSTLWISPIKGVSFSLAQDFAYNYLSTTLKECQYPERFTLLTALATHYKNNHFSATASLLNTYITENVKIGKAANDRKRLSPAISLSWKPLENSGWRLRASYKDIFRTPTFNDLYYAIIGNNRLK
;
A
#
# COMPACT_ATOMS: atom_id res chain seq x y z
N GLY A 1 1.59 -10.21 -3.45
CA GLY A 1 1.77 -8.83 -3.90
C GLY A 1 2.93 -8.15 -3.17
N VAL A 2 3.34 -6.99 -3.64
CA VAL A 2 4.35 -6.17 -2.96
C VAL A 2 3.64 -5.17 -2.07
N THR A 3 4.07 -5.05 -0.82
CA THR A 3 3.42 -4.20 0.17
C THR A 3 3.68 -2.72 -0.12
N ILE A 4 2.63 -1.89 -0.01
CA ILE A 4 2.71 -0.44 -0.03
C ILE A 4 2.66 0.06 1.41
N SER A 5 3.58 0.93 1.78
CA SER A 5 3.67 1.51 3.12
C SER A 5 4.15 2.96 3.05
N ASP A 6 3.79 3.75 4.04
CA ASP A 6 4.29 5.11 4.25
C ASP A 6 4.98 5.17 5.62
N CYS A 7 6.30 5.35 5.61
CA CYS A 7 7.08 5.43 6.83
C CYS A 7 7.00 6.79 7.51
N GLN A 8 6.59 7.84 6.80
CA GLN A 8 6.47 9.18 7.35
C GLN A 8 5.23 9.33 8.24
N SER A 9 4.05 9.01 7.70
CA SER A 9 2.76 9.20 8.38
C SER A 9 2.11 7.90 8.85
N GLY A 10 2.51 6.77 8.29
CA GLY A 10 1.90 5.46 8.53
C GLY A 10 0.54 5.29 7.85
N GLN A 11 0.13 6.23 7.01
CA GLN A 11 -1.15 6.22 6.30
C GLN A 11 -0.92 5.99 4.80
N VAL A 12 -1.77 5.19 4.19
CA VAL A 12 -1.77 4.97 2.74
C VAL A 12 -3.10 5.45 2.18
N ASP A 13 -3.03 6.43 1.29
CA ASP A 13 -4.20 6.92 0.56
C ASP A 13 -4.55 5.91 -0.55
N ILE A 14 -5.60 5.14 -0.35
CA ILE A 14 -6.08 4.13 -1.31
C ILE A 14 -6.75 4.76 -2.54
N SER A 15 -7.18 6.03 -2.48
CA SER A 15 -7.78 6.74 -3.63
C SER A 15 -6.78 6.95 -4.78
N ARG A 16 -5.48 6.80 -4.50
CA ARG A 16 -4.42 6.83 -5.53
C ARG A 16 -4.52 5.67 -6.52
N PHE A 17 -5.20 4.58 -6.18
CA PHE A 17 -5.33 3.39 -7.04
C PHE A 17 -6.67 3.39 -7.76
N SER A 18 -6.66 3.17 -9.08
CA SER A 18 -7.88 2.93 -9.84
C SER A 18 -8.37 1.50 -9.63
N LEU A 19 -9.70 1.33 -9.55
CA LEU A 19 -10.33 0.02 -9.53
C LEU A 19 -10.69 -0.49 -10.94
N ASP A 20 -10.52 0.32 -11.97
CA ASP A 20 -10.92 -0.03 -13.35
C ASP A 20 -10.09 -1.17 -13.95
N ASN A 21 -8.89 -1.45 -13.42
CA ASN A 21 -7.99 -2.54 -13.84
C ASN A 21 -7.73 -3.55 -12.72
N VAL A 22 -8.67 -3.72 -11.80
CA VAL A 22 -8.55 -4.61 -10.65
C VAL A 22 -9.41 -5.85 -10.86
N SER A 23 -8.82 -7.03 -10.65
CA SER A 23 -9.54 -8.31 -10.68
C SER A 23 -10.08 -8.71 -9.31
N GLU A 24 -9.37 -8.35 -8.24
CA GLU A 24 -9.73 -8.72 -6.89
C GLU A 24 -9.32 -7.64 -5.90
N LEU A 25 -10.24 -7.33 -4.99
CA LEU A 25 -10.01 -6.52 -3.80
C LEU A 25 -10.34 -7.38 -2.58
N SER A 26 -9.34 -7.69 -1.77
CA SER A 26 -9.55 -8.53 -0.58
C SER A 26 -9.00 -7.86 0.68
N LEU A 27 -9.76 -7.99 1.79
CA LEU A 27 -9.38 -7.51 3.11
C LEU A 27 -9.14 -8.70 4.03
N SER A 28 -7.91 -8.82 4.52
CA SER A 28 -7.52 -9.81 5.51
C SER A 28 -7.37 -9.15 6.87
N ILE A 29 -7.96 -9.71 7.92
CA ILE A 29 -7.86 -9.21 9.30
C ILE A 29 -7.37 -10.35 10.21
N GLY A 30 -6.43 -10.05 11.09
CA GLY A 30 -5.89 -11.00 12.05
C GLY A 30 -4.87 -11.97 11.45
N GLN A 31 -4.90 -13.24 11.90
CA GLN A 31 -3.99 -14.29 11.42
C GLN A 31 -4.59 -15.03 10.23
N SER A 32 -3.91 -14.96 9.09
CA SER A 32 -4.27 -15.71 7.89
C SER A 32 -3.82 -17.18 7.98
N ASP A 33 -4.62 -18.09 7.41
CA ASP A 33 -4.23 -19.48 7.24
C ASP A 33 -3.25 -19.68 6.05
N ASN A 34 -3.13 -18.66 5.20
CA ASN A 34 -2.11 -18.66 4.13
C ASN A 34 -0.75 -18.29 4.70
N ILE A 35 0.16 -19.26 4.77
CA ILE A 35 1.55 -19.04 5.21
C ILE A 35 2.52 -18.76 4.05
N TYR A 36 2.09 -18.88 2.79
CA TYR A 36 2.87 -18.51 1.60
C TYR A 36 2.72 -17.02 1.32
N GLN A 37 3.29 -16.20 2.20
CA GLN A 37 3.18 -14.73 2.16
C GLN A 37 4.46 -14.08 2.68
N THR A 38 4.64 -12.78 2.44
CA THR A 38 5.81 -12.00 2.88
C THR A 38 5.85 -11.87 4.41
N ALA A 39 7.03 -11.65 4.99
CA ALA A 39 7.17 -11.43 6.43
C ALA A 39 6.38 -10.18 6.90
N LYS A 40 6.25 -9.16 6.06
CA LYS A 40 5.44 -7.96 6.31
C LYS A 40 3.96 -8.27 6.54
N MET A 41 3.41 -9.28 5.85
CA MET A 41 2.02 -9.71 6.06
C MET A 41 1.81 -10.32 7.45
N PHE A 42 2.80 -11.04 7.99
CA PHE A 42 2.76 -11.53 9.37
C PHE A 42 2.83 -10.39 10.39
N ALA A 43 3.54 -9.30 10.08
CA ALA A 43 3.63 -8.11 10.94
C ALA A 43 2.34 -7.28 10.96
N SER A 44 1.44 -7.43 9.98
CA SER A 44 0.29 -6.55 9.81
C SER A 44 -0.93 -7.04 10.60
N ALA A 45 -1.67 -6.12 11.22
CA ALA A 45 -2.96 -6.40 11.89
C ALA A 45 -4.06 -6.74 10.87
N GLY A 46 -3.99 -6.09 9.72
CA GLY A 46 -4.85 -6.31 8.57
C GLY A 46 -4.14 -5.86 7.30
N ALA A 47 -4.55 -6.40 6.18
CA ALA A 47 -4.00 -6.07 4.87
C ALA A 47 -5.12 -5.96 3.83
N LEU A 48 -5.12 -4.85 3.10
CA LEU A 48 -5.92 -4.68 1.90
C LEU A 48 -5.07 -5.10 0.69
N SER A 49 -5.52 -6.10 -0.05
CA SER A 49 -4.85 -6.55 -1.27
C SER A 49 -5.62 -6.10 -2.50
N ILE A 50 -4.90 -5.53 -3.46
CA ILE A 50 -5.42 -5.08 -4.75
C ILE A 50 -4.69 -5.86 -5.83
N GLU A 51 -5.40 -6.74 -6.53
CA GLU A 51 -4.82 -7.51 -7.62
C GLU A 51 -5.20 -6.95 -8.97
N THR A 52 -4.18 -6.65 -9.80
CA THR A 52 -4.40 -6.19 -11.18
C THR A 52 -4.89 -7.33 -12.06
N ALA A 53 -5.89 -7.07 -12.88
CA ALA A 53 -6.44 -8.04 -13.83
C ALA A 53 -5.37 -8.49 -14.86
N ARG A 54 -5.21 -9.81 -14.99
CA ARG A 54 -4.41 -10.38 -16.08
C ARG A 54 -5.25 -10.38 -17.34
N PRO A 55 -4.79 -9.75 -18.44
CA PRO A 55 -5.58 -9.69 -19.67
C PRO A 55 -5.77 -11.09 -20.28
N GLN A 56 -6.98 -11.36 -20.74
CA GLN A 56 -7.34 -12.55 -21.49
C GLN A 56 -7.58 -12.18 -22.95
N PHE A 57 -7.11 -13.02 -23.87
CA PHE A 57 -7.22 -12.79 -25.30
C PHE A 57 -7.92 -14.01 -25.93
N ILE A 58 -9.06 -13.76 -26.58
CA ILE A 58 -9.86 -14.82 -27.24
C ILE A 58 -9.53 -14.83 -28.73
N ASP A 59 -9.96 -13.83 -29.47
CA ASP A 59 -9.83 -13.79 -30.93
C ASP A 59 -8.74 -12.84 -31.45
N LYS A 60 -8.36 -11.84 -30.61
CA LYS A 60 -7.40 -10.80 -30.97
C LYS A 60 -6.20 -10.82 -30.06
N ASN A 61 -5.07 -10.35 -30.54
CA ASN A 61 -3.85 -10.20 -29.70
C ASN A 61 -3.84 -8.88 -28.90
N TYR A 62 -4.93 -8.11 -28.93
CA TYR A 62 -5.07 -6.88 -28.15
C TYR A 62 -6.49 -6.71 -27.65
N ASN A 63 -6.62 -6.00 -26.54
CA ASN A 63 -7.88 -5.50 -26.00
C ASN A 63 -7.71 -4.00 -25.71
N ALA A 64 -8.73 -3.21 -26.03
CA ALA A 64 -8.74 -1.78 -25.74
C ALA A 64 -10.11 -1.39 -25.19
N SER A 65 -10.11 -0.57 -24.12
CA SER A 65 -11.31 -0.02 -23.53
C SER A 65 -11.05 1.44 -23.16
N ALA A 66 -11.91 2.34 -23.65
CA ALA A 66 -11.90 3.74 -23.25
C ALA A 66 -13.18 4.05 -22.50
N THR A 67 -13.06 4.75 -21.38
CA THR A 67 -14.20 5.14 -20.53
C THR A 67 -14.09 6.62 -20.21
N ILE A 68 -15.23 7.32 -20.20
CA ILE A 68 -15.33 8.70 -19.73
C ILE A 68 -16.36 8.73 -18.63
N LYS A 69 -15.94 9.16 -17.44
CA LYS A 69 -16.83 9.44 -16.29
C LYS A 69 -16.99 10.95 -16.18
N ALA A 70 -18.20 11.42 -16.05
CA ALA A 70 -18.53 12.83 -15.85
C ALA A 70 -19.50 12.97 -14.66
N GLY A 71 -19.44 14.08 -13.95
CA GLY A 71 -20.26 14.30 -12.77
C GLY A 71 -20.42 15.78 -12.43
N SER A 72 -21.06 16.05 -11.30
CA SER A 72 -21.27 17.40 -10.80
C SER A 72 -19.95 18.11 -10.48
N PHE A 73 -20.01 19.44 -10.43
CA PHE A 73 -18.88 20.30 -10.05
C PHE A 73 -17.64 20.15 -10.93
N GLY A 74 -17.85 20.02 -12.26
CA GLY A 74 -16.80 19.97 -13.25
C GLY A 74 -16.04 18.66 -13.29
N LEU A 75 -16.57 17.57 -12.70
CA LEU A 75 -15.90 16.26 -12.72
C LEU A 75 -15.85 15.71 -14.14
N VAL A 76 -14.64 15.45 -14.62
CA VAL A 76 -14.34 14.74 -15.87
C VAL A 76 -13.19 13.77 -15.60
N ASN A 77 -13.39 12.50 -15.95
CA ASN A 77 -12.37 11.46 -15.77
C ASN A 77 -12.36 10.49 -16.95
N PRO A 78 -11.67 10.83 -18.06
CA PRO A 78 -11.36 9.89 -19.12
C PRO A 78 -10.32 8.88 -18.66
N SER A 79 -10.46 7.63 -19.11
CA SER A 79 -9.52 6.55 -18.86
C SER A 79 -9.36 5.65 -20.08
N LEU A 80 -8.18 5.06 -20.21
CA LEU A 80 -7.83 4.12 -21.28
C LEU A 80 -7.18 2.88 -20.67
N LEU A 81 -7.70 1.72 -20.96
CA LEU A 81 -7.11 0.41 -20.71
C LEU A 81 -6.71 -0.21 -22.04
N TYR A 82 -5.45 -0.55 -22.20
CA TYR A 82 -4.94 -1.22 -23.38
C TYR A 82 -4.12 -2.45 -22.96
N ALA A 83 -4.43 -3.60 -23.55
CA ALA A 83 -3.70 -4.83 -23.31
C ALA A 83 -3.23 -5.45 -24.63
N LEU A 84 -2.03 -6.00 -24.61
CA LEU A 84 -1.36 -6.59 -25.77
C LEU A 84 -0.77 -7.94 -25.42
N LYS A 85 -1.00 -8.95 -26.28
CA LYS A 85 -0.35 -10.24 -26.24
C LYS A 85 0.95 -10.16 -27.03
N LEU A 86 2.08 -10.08 -26.34
CA LEU A 86 3.40 -9.99 -26.97
C LEU A 86 3.92 -11.35 -27.48
N GLY A 87 3.30 -12.44 -27.03
CA GLY A 87 3.67 -13.80 -27.42
C GLY A 87 2.78 -14.83 -26.72
N LYS A 88 3.10 -16.11 -26.86
CA LYS A 88 2.33 -17.20 -26.23
C LYS A 88 2.32 -17.13 -24.70
N ARG A 89 3.36 -16.56 -24.11
CA ARG A 89 3.63 -16.58 -22.66
C ARG A 89 3.79 -15.19 -22.04
N ILE A 90 3.70 -14.12 -22.85
CA ILE A 90 3.94 -12.74 -22.39
C ILE A 90 2.75 -11.87 -22.79
N SER A 91 2.24 -11.12 -21.82
CA SER A 91 1.22 -10.10 -22.05
C SER A 91 1.55 -8.82 -21.32
N LEU A 92 1.15 -7.70 -21.90
CA LEU A 92 1.28 -6.35 -21.36
C LEU A 92 -0.11 -5.77 -21.14
N SER A 93 -0.32 -5.06 -20.06
CA SER A 93 -1.50 -4.26 -19.79
C SER A 93 -1.05 -2.86 -19.36
N THR A 94 -1.63 -1.84 -19.98
CA THR A 94 -1.41 -0.44 -19.63
C THR A 94 -2.73 0.21 -19.30
N TYR A 95 -2.76 0.99 -18.26
CA TYR A 95 -3.91 1.79 -17.85
C TYR A 95 -3.46 3.22 -17.64
N ALA A 96 -4.24 4.19 -18.11
CA ALA A 96 -4.02 5.61 -17.82
C ALA A 96 -5.36 6.29 -17.61
N ASP A 97 -5.41 7.20 -16.65
CA ASP A 97 -6.55 8.09 -16.44
C ASP A 97 -6.11 9.51 -16.08
N TYR A 98 -6.95 10.44 -16.45
CA TYR A 98 -6.91 11.84 -16.04
C TYR A 98 -8.18 12.17 -15.29
N LEU A 99 -8.08 12.81 -14.15
CA LEU A 99 -9.23 13.28 -13.39
C LEU A 99 -9.09 14.77 -13.14
N ARG A 100 -10.15 15.51 -13.44
CA ARG A 100 -10.31 16.91 -13.05
C ARG A 100 -11.68 17.11 -12.42
N ALA A 101 -11.73 17.89 -11.35
CA ALA A 101 -12.95 18.39 -10.77
C ALA A 101 -12.72 19.77 -10.17
N ASP A 102 -13.68 20.68 -10.31
CA ASP A 102 -13.62 22.00 -9.68
C ASP A 102 -13.99 21.92 -8.19
N GLY A 103 -14.79 20.93 -7.79
CA GLY A 103 -15.17 20.67 -6.40
C GLY A 103 -15.95 21.79 -5.71
N ASN A 104 -16.42 22.77 -6.47
CA ASN A 104 -17.02 24.02 -6.00
C ASN A 104 -18.50 23.88 -5.60
N TYR A 105 -18.84 22.87 -4.78
CA TYR A 105 -20.21 22.57 -4.37
C TYR A 105 -20.80 23.66 -3.44
N PRO A 106 -22.10 23.98 -3.58
CA PRO A 106 -22.79 24.85 -2.65
C PRO A 106 -23.04 24.12 -1.32
N PHE A 107 -22.97 24.87 -0.23
CA PHE A 107 -23.30 24.36 1.10
C PHE A 107 -23.96 25.46 1.96
N LYS A 108 -24.59 25.05 3.04
CA LYS A 108 -25.20 25.96 4.03
C LYS A 108 -24.48 25.81 5.35
N MET A 109 -24.20 26.91 5.99
CA MET A 109 -23.57 26.95 7.31
C MET A 109 -24.23 27.94 8.25
N TRP A 110 -24.22 27.63 9.53
CA TRP A 110 -24.67 28.57 10.55
C TRP A 110 -23.49 29.50 10.92
N ASN A 111 -23.70 30.79 10.82
CA ASN A 111 -22.80 31.82 11.34
C ASN A 111 -23.57 32.61 12.41
N GLY A 112 -23.34 32.26 13.67
CA GLY A 112 -24.18 32.69 14.78
C GLY A 112 -25.64 32.25 14.57
N ASN A 113 -26.56 33.20 14.47
CA ASN A 113 -28.02 32.95 14.29
C ASN A 113 -28.46 33.01 12.83
N LYS A 114 -27.56 33.16 11.88
CA LYS A 114 -27.89 33.26 10.45
C LYS A 114 -27.43 32.01 9.70
N LEU A 115 -28.33 31.46 8.90
CA LEU A 115 -27.99 30.46 7.90
C LEU A 115 -27.43 31.18 6.67
N ILE A 116 -26.18 30.88 6.30
CA ILE A 116 -25.50 31.48 5.16
C ILE A 116 -25.37 30.42 4.08
N ASP A 117 -25.75 30.81 2.84
CA ASP A 117 -25.40 30.02 1.65
C ASP A 117 -23.98 30.39 1.21
N SER A 118 -23.14 29.41 1.03
CA SER A 118 -21.77 29.58 0.57
C SER A 118 -21.44 28.56 -0.51
N LYS A 119 -20.32 28.77 -1.18
CA LYS A 119 -19.80 27.87 -2.21
C LYS A 119 -18.37 27.51 -1.88
N ARG A 120 -18.03 26.23 -1.96
CA ARG A 120 -16.71 25.75 -1.66
C ARG A 120 -15.66 26.39 -2.58
N ASN A 121 -14.63 26.95 -2.00
CA ASN A 121 -13.50 27.56 -2.69
C ASN A 121 -12.25 26.69 -2.50
N ASN A 122 -11.31 26.75 -3.44
CA ASN A 122 -10.02 26.04 -3.39
C ASN A 122 -10.18 24.53 -3.11
N SER A 123 -11.12 23.89 -3.81
CA SER A 123 -11.47 22.47 -3.67
C SER A 123 -11.29 21.69 -4.98
N ASP A 124 -10.65 22.32 -5.94
CA ASP A 124 -10.29 21.72 -7.22
C ASP A 124 -9.26 20.64 -7.05
N ILE A 125 -9.32 19.64 -7.94
CA ILE A 125 -8.36 18.56 -8.03
C ILE A 125 -8.04 18.25 -9.48
N GLU A 126 -6.78 18.02 -9.77
CA GLU A 126 -6.28 17.50 -11.03
C GLU A 126 -5.34 16.33 -10.75
N THR A 127 -5.58 15.21 -11.42
CA THR A 127 -4.82 13.98 -11.17
C THR A 127 -4.49 13.27 -12.47
N TYR A 128 -3.25 12.83 -12.59
CA TYR A 128 -2.76 11.95 -13.65
C TYR A 128 -2.33 10.63 -13.05
N ARG A 129 -2.77 9.54 -13.65
CA ARG A 129 -2.41 8.20 -13.22
C ARG A 129 -2.05 7.35 -14.43
N ALA A 130 -0.97 6.60 -14.31
CA ALA A 130 -0.61 5.61 -15.32
C ALA A 130 -0.03 4.37 -14.65
N GLU A 131 -0.35 3.21 -15.18
CA GLU A 131 0.26 1.96 -14.79
C GLU A 131 0.54 1.06 -15.99
N MET A 132 1.60 0.30 -15.89
CA MET A 132 2.00 -0.71 -16.86
C MET A 132 2.27 -2.02 -16.12
N ASN A 133 1.70 -3.11 -16.61
CA ASN A 133 1.84 -4.42 -16.01
C ASN A 133 2.31 -5.41 -17.08
N LEU A 134 3.43 -6.06 -16.86
CA LEU A 134 3.93 -7.16 -17.67
C LEU A 134 3.69 -8.47 -16.92
N PHE A 135 3.08 -9.42 -17.61
CA PHE A 135 2.86 -10.78 -17.12
C PHE A 135 3.61 -11.75 -18.03
N ALA A 136 4.55 -12.49 -17.47
CA ALA A 136 5.34 -13.47 -18.22
C ALA A 136 5.29 -14.85 -17.53
N THR A 137 4.86 -15.86 -18.23
CA THR A 137 4.95 -17.26 -17.86
C THR A 137 6.25 -17.80 -18.47
N LEU A 138 7.35 -17.77 -17.69
CA LEU A 138 8.68 -18.15 -18.19
C LEU A 138 8.73 -19.63 -18.53
N THR A 139 8.18 -20.45 -17.64
CA THR A 139 7.93 -21.90 -17.81
C THR A 139 6.57 -22.24 -17.18
N ASP A 140 6.09 -23.47 -17.31
CA ASP A 140 4.84 -23.93 -16.67
C ASP A 140 4.89 -23.89 -15.12
N LYS A 141 6.09 -23.66 -14.56
CA LYS A 141 6.36 -23.58 -13.12
C LYS A 141 6.82 -22.20 -12.66
N GLN A 142 7.08 -21.28 -13.59
CA GLN A 142 7.69 -19.98 -13.28
C GLN A 142 6.87 -18.84 -13.85
N GLU A 143 6.52 -17.91 -13.00
CA GLU A 143 5.82 -16.67 -13.36
C GLU A 143 6.63 -15.45 -12.93
N LEU A 144 6.60 -14.41 -13.78
CA LEU A 144 7.17 -13.10 -13.52
C LEU A 144 6.09 -12.05 -13.77
N LYS A 145 5.90 -11.16 -12.80
CA LYS A 145 5.03 -9.99 -12.91
C LYS A 145 5.86 -8.75 -12.63
N ILE A 146 5.80 -7.77 -13.53
CA ILE A 146 6.46 -6.47 -13.36
C ILE A 146 5.37 -5.40 -13.44
N LYS A 147 5.39 -4.45 -12.53
CA LYS A 147 4.50 -3.30 -12.52
C LYS A 147 5.30 -2.01 -12.41
N ALA A 148 4.99 -1.04 -13.27
CA ALA A 148 5.37 0.35 -13.12
C ALA A 148 4.11 1.18 -12.86
N TYR A 149 4.21 2.15 -11.96
CA TYR A 149 3.10 2.97 -11.53
C TYR A 149 3.53 4.43 -11.38
N LEU A 150 2.66 5.32 -11.83
CA LEU A 150 2.83 6.76 -11.78
C LEU A 150 1.52 7.40 -11.31
N PHE A 151 1.64 8.30 -10.35
CA PHE A 151 0.57 9.14 -9.83
C PHE A 151 1.09 10.56 -9.62
N ASP A 152 0.38 11.54 -10.15
CA ASP A 152 0.64 12.98 -9.95
C ASP A 152 -0.69 13.65 -9.64
N SER A 153 -0.76 14.46 -8.59
CA SER A 153 -1.97 15.16 -8.17
C SER A 153 -1.66 16.57 -7.71
N ASP A 154 -2.45 17.51 -8.17
CA ASP A 154 -2.52 18.90 -7.68
C ASP A 154 -3.92 19.13 -7.15
N ARG A 155 -4.06 19.55 -5.88
CA ARG A 155 -5.35 19.80 -5.27
C ARG A 155 -5.33 21.00 -4.34
N GLY A 156 -6.43 21.76 -4.36
CA GLY A 156 -6.69 22.76 -3.36
C GLY A 156 -7.05 22.13 -2.02
N LEU A 157 -6.68 22.79 -0.92
CA LEU A 157 -7.05 22.45 0.45
C LEU A 157 -7.94 23.55 1.00
N PRO A 158 -9.29 23.36 0.93
CA PRO A 158 -10.22 24.41 1.30
C PRO A 158 -10.37 24.64 2.81
N GLY A 159 -9.75 23.80 3.65
CA GLY A 159 -9.91 23.84 5.10
C GLY A 159 -11.28 23.35 5.60
N SER A 160 -11.61 23.65 6.84
CA SER A 160 -12.88 23.25 7.47
C SER A 160 -14.06 24.05 6.92
N VAL A 161 -15.21 23.38 6.71
CA VAL A 161 -16.47 24.03 6.29
C VAL A 161 -16.96 25.04 7.35
N VAL A 162 -16.75 24.74 8.63
CA VAL A 162 -17.17 25.60 9.75
C VAL A 162 -16.45 26.95 9.78
N TYR A 163 -15.22 26.97 9.27
CA TYR A 163 -14.40 28.18 9.12
C TYR A 163 -14.27 28.53 7.64
N ASP A 164 -15.42 28.71 6.95
CA ASP A 164 -15.42 29.03 5.52
C ASP A 164 -14.48 30.19 5.23
N ASN A 165 -13.39 29.88 4.55
CA ASN A 165 -12.38 30.84 4.14
C ASN A 165 -12.49 31.08 2.62
N PRO A 166 -13.15 32.15 2.17
CA PRO A 166 -13.27 32.44 0.75
C PRO A 166 -11.92 32.76 0.07
N TYR A 167 -10.89 32.99 0.86
CA TYR A 167 -9.54 33.28 0.39
C TYR A 167 -8.57 32.10 0.54
N ALA A 168 -9.08 30.89 0.86
CA ALA A 168 -8.24 29.70 0.98
C ALA A 168 -7.37 29.52 -0.26
N ALA A 169 -6.06 29.37 -0.06
CA ALA A 169 -5.06 29.25 -1.14
C ALA A 169 -4.04 28.14 -0.88
N GLU A 170 -4.26 27.34 0.17
CA GLU A 170 -3.39 26.20 0.47
C GLU A 170 -3.54 25.12 -0.60
N ARG A 171 -2.41 24.63 -1.11
CA ARG A 171 -2.37 23.57 -2.15
C ARG A 171 -1.48 22.42 -1.74
N LEU A 172 -1.89 21.24 -2.15
CA LEU A 172 -1.13 20.02 -1.97
C LEU A 172 -0.83 19.37 -3.32
N TYR A 173 0.45 19.18 -3.57
CA TYR A 173 0.96 18.43 -4.72
C TYR A 173 1.48 17.09 -4.23
N ASP A 174 1.03 16.02 -4.85
CA ASP A 174 1.42 14.65 -4.52
C ASP A 174 1.97 13.95 -5.76
N ARG A 175 3.15 13.33 -5.63
CA ARG A 175 3.73 12.44 -6.64
C ARG A 175 4.10 11.11 -6.02
N ASN A 176 3.72 10.04 -6.67
CA ASN A 176 4.10 8.71 -6.25
C ASN A 176 4.47 7.86 -7.46
N TYR A 177 5.72 7.42 -7.54
CA TYR A 177 6.23 6.59 -8.61
C TYR A 177 6.81 5.32 -7.99
N PHE A 178 6.39 4.17 -8.49
CA PHE A 178 7.01 2.92 -8.05
C PHE A 178 7.16 1.91 -9.19
N GLY A 179 8.22 1.13 -9.08
CA GLY A 179 8.42 -0.09 -9.84
C GLY A 179 8.41 -1.29 -8.90
N GLN A 180 7.76 -2.37 -9.29
CA GLN A 180 7.77 -3.62 -8.54
C GLN A 180 7.91 -4.81 -9.46
N LEU A 181 8.55 -5.85 -8.92
CA LEU A 181 8.74 -7.14 -9.56
C LEU A 181 8.28 -8.23 -8.59
N LYS A 182 7.57 -9.23 -9.10
CA LYS A 182 7.24 -10.45 -8.38
C LYS A 182 7.59 -11.65 -9.23
N TYR A 183 8.38 -12.54 -8.69
CA TYR A 183 8.76 -13.82 -9.29
C TYR A 183 8.23 -14.95 -8.42
N GLU A 184 7.63 -15.95 -9.04
CA GLU A 184 7.15 -17.17 -8.41
C GLU A 184 7.71 -18.39 -9.14
N ASN A 185 8.22 -19.36 -8.37
CA ASN A 185 8.69 -20.63 -8.89
C ASN A 185 8.12 -21.80 -8.08
N ARG A 186 7.50 -22.71 -8.78
CA ARG A 186 7.04 -24.00 -8.23
C ARG A 186 8.05 -25.08 -8.60
N PHE A 187 9.02 -25.33 -7.73
CA PHE A 187 10.02 -26.40 -7.97
C PHE A 187 9.34 -27.77 -8.06
N SER A 188 8.36 -28.02 -7.17
CA SER A 188 7.51 -29.19 -7.15
C SER A 188 6.15 -28.82 -6.52
N ASP A 189 5.21 -29.76 -6.44
CA ASP A 189 3.95 -29.57 -5.71
C ASP A 189 4.19 -29.37 -4.20
N GLN A 190 5.34 -29.78 -3.70
CA GLN A 190 5.72 -29.69 -2.29
C GLN A 190 6.66 -28.51 -1.98
N CYS A 191 7.19 -27.82 -2.99
CA CYS A 191 8.16 -26.72 -2.77
C CYS A 191 7.90 -25.56 -3.72
N LYS A 192 7.72 -24.36 -3.15
CA LYS A 192 7.47 -23.12 -3.88
C LYS A 192 8.32 -21.98 -3.31
N LEU A 193 8.78 -21.11 -4.19
CA LEU A 193 9.47 -19.88 -3.85
C LEU A 193 8.75 -18.70 -4.47
N GLN A 194 8.57 -17.63 -3.71
CA GLN A 194 8.28 -16.32 -4.25
C GLN A 194 9.38 -15.35 -3.85
N ALA A 195 9.73 -14.45 -4.76
CA ALA A 195 10.62 -13.32 -4.49
C ALA A 195 9.98 -12.05 -5.05
N SER A 196 10.12 -10.95 -4.36
CA SER A 196 9.61 -9.68 -4.83
C SER A 196 10.53 -8.52 -4.46
N GLY A 197 10.54 -7.50 -5.32
CA GLY A 197 11.27 -6.27 -5.11
C GLY A 197 10.41 -5.08 -5.47
N LYS A 198 10.60 -3.96 -4.77
CA LYS A 198 9.95 -2.68 -5.04
C LYS A 198 10.92 -1.54 -4.78
N PHE A 199 10.89 -0.57 -5.67
CA PHE A 199 11.41 0.77 -5.41
C PHE A 199 10.27 1.75 -5.49
N ASN A 200 10.11 2.61 -4.47
CA ASN A 200 9.07 3.62 -4.39
C ASN A 200 9.69 4.98 -4.13
N TYR A 201 9.24 5.98 -4.89
CA TYR A 201 9.55 7.39 -4.71
C TYR A 201 8.25 8.15 -4.47
N THR A 202 8.21 8.93 -3.39
CA THR A 202 7.09 9.81 -3.06
C THR A 202 7.60 11.22 -2.87
N TRP A 203 6.91 12.18 -3.44
CA TRP A 203 7.18 13.60 -3.26
C TRP A 203 5.87 14.32 -2.96
N ASN A 204 5.87 15.11 -1.88
CA ASN A 204 4.76 15.96 -1.50
C ASN A 204 5.24 17.37 -1.35
N ARG A 205 4.42 18.33 -1.75
CA ARG A 205 4.64 19.76 -1.55
C ARG A 205 3.37 20.39 -1.05
N ASN A 206 3.44 21.06 0.09
CA ASN A 206 2.35 21.85 0.64
C ASN A 206 2.75 23.34 0.57
N THR A 207 1.91 24.15 -0.10
CA THR A 207 2.11 25.58 -0.22
C THR A 207 0.91 26.32 0.35
N ASP A 208 1.16 27.39 1.12
CA ASP A 208 0.11 28.32 1.56
C ASP A 208 0.65 29.75 1.42
N LYS A 209 0.03 30.53 0.54
CA LYS A 209 0.39 31.92 0.28
C LYS A 209 -0.25 32.92 1.25
N GLN A 210 -1.19 32.46 2.09
CA GLN A 210 -1.89 33.29 3.06
C GLN A 210 -1.34 33.18 4.48
N ALA A 211 -0.52 32.16 4.76
CA ALA A 211 0.18 32.07 6.03
C ALA A 211 1.09 33.30 6.23
N SER A 212 1.29 33.73 7.47
CA SER A 212 2.22 34.82 7.81
C SER A 212 3.67 34.43 7.46
N GLY A 213 4.02 34.56 6.20
CA GLY A 213 5.22 34.06 5.53
C GLY A 213 4.83 32.89 4.60
N ASP A 214 5.24 32.98 3.33
CA ASP A 214 4.93 31.94 2.33
C ASP A 214 5.39 30.57 2.82
N LYS A 215 4.44 29.66 3.00
CA LYS A 215 4.71 28.25 3.32
C LYS A 215 5.00 27.49 2.03
N ASP A 216 6.13 26.80 1.94
CA ASP A 216 6.50 25.90 0.85
C ASP A 216 7.25 24.68 1.44
N ASP A 217 6.49 23.77 2.00
CA ASP A 217 7.03 22.57 2.63
C ASP A 217 7.07 21.43 1.62
N ARG A 218 8.24 20.81 1.49
CA ARG A 218 8.47 19.71 0.57
C ARG A 218 9.00 18.50 1.32
N PHE A 219 8.45 17.34 0.98
CA PHE A 219 8.85 16.04 1.54
C PHE A 219 9.21 15.10 0.40
N ARG A 220 10.30 14.37 0.55
CA ARG A 220 10.73 13.32 -0.38
C ARG A 220 11.00 12.05 0.40
N GLN A 221 10.37 10.98 -0.01
CA GLN A 221 10.59 9.65 0.57
C GLN A 221 11.05 8.69 -0.52
N THR A 222 11.97 7.83 -0.17
CA THR A 222 12.32 6.66 -0.98
C THR A 222 12.17 5.40 -0.14
N GLU A 223 11.70 4.34 -0.76
CA GLU A 223 11.62 3.01 -0.16
C GLU A 223 12.17 1.98 -1.15
N THR A 224 13.13 1.19 -0.69
CA THR A 224 13.53 -0.06 -1.36
C THR A 224 13.06 -1.21 -0.50
N TYR A 225 12.31 -2.14 -1.09
CA TYR A 225 11.77 -3.31 -0.41
C TYR A 225 12.10 -4.57 -1.19
N LEU A 226 12.63 -5.57 -0.48
CA LEU A 226 12.93 -6.90 -1.02
C LEU A 226 12.27 -7.93 -0.10
N SER A 227 11.71 -8.97 -0.70
CA SER A 227 11.09 -10.08 0.03
C SER A 227 11.35 -11.40 -0.66
N SER A 228 11.55 -12.44 0.14
CA SER A 228 11.63 -13.82 -0.33
C SER A 228 10.86 -14.72 0.61
N THR A 229 10.06 -15.66 0.09
CA THR A 229 9.34 -16.66 0.87
C THR A 229 9.50 -18.03 0.26
N LEU A 230 10.07 -18.96 1.03
CA LEU A 230 10.12 -20.38 0.72
C LEU A 230 8.97 -21.09 1.45
N TRP A 231 8.21 -21.90 0.73
CA TRP A 231 7.15 -22.71 1.28
C TRP A 231 7.40 -24.18 0.92
N ILE A 232 7.26 -25.07 1.91
CA ILE A 232 7.41 -26.52 1.75
C ILE A 232 6.23 -27.27 2.41
N SER A 233 5.80 -28.36 1.78
CA SER A 233 4.76 -29.27 2.31
C SER A 233 5.27 -30.71 2.22
N PRO A 234 6.06 -31.16 3.21
CA PRO A 234 6.74 -32.47 3.14
C PRO A 234 5.76 -33.65 3.23
N ILE A 235 4.62 -33.47 3.92
CA ILE A 235 3.57 -34.47 4.06
C ILE A 235 2.21 -33.83 3.87
N LYS A 236 1.21 -34.62 3.46
CA LYS A 236 -0.15 -34.13 3.24
C LYS A 236 -0.72 -33.49 4.51
N GLY A 237 -1.25 -32.28 4.36
CA GLY A 237 -1.87 -31.51 5.43
C GLY A 237 -0.89 -30.73 6.30
N VAL A 238 0.44 -30.86 6.16
CA VAL A 238 1.44 -30.08 6.90
C VAL A 238 2.27 -29.23 5.96
N SER A 239 2.39 -27.95 6.25
CA SER A 239 3.26 -27.06 5.49
C SER A 239 4.03 -26.10 6.41
N PHE A 240 5.16 -25.67 5.93
CA PHE A 240 6.06 -24.72 6.59
C PHE A 240 6.39 -23.59 5.63
N SER A 241 6.66 -22.41 6.16
CA SER A 241 7.22 -21.30 5.39
C SER A 241 8.29 -20.55 6.17
N LEU A 242 9.29 -20.10 5.43
CA LEU A 242 10.28 -19.11 5.86
C LEU A 242 10.16 -17.91 4.97
N ALA A 243 9.83 -16.77 5.55
CA ALA A 243 9.75 -15.49 4.84
C ALA A 243 10.78 -14.52 5.41
N GLN A 244 11.50 -13.85 4.51
CA GLN A 244 12.53 -12.87 4.83
C GLN A 244 12.25 -11.60 4.04
N ASP A 245 12.08 -10.46 4.73
CA ASP A 245 11.86 -9.16 4.13
C ASP A 245 12.94 -8.18 4.59
N PHE A 246 13.37 -7.33 3.67
CA PHE A 246 14.25 -6.21 3.92
C PHE A 246 13.59 -4.94 3.39
N ALA A 247 13.60 -3.87 4.17
CA ALA A 247 13.17 -2.55 3.73
C ALA A 247 14.18 -1.48 4.14
N TYR A 248 14.47 -0.57 3.21
CA TYR A 248 15.21 0.66 3.45
C TYR A 248 14.33 1.85 3.13
N ASN A 249 14.19 2.77 4.07
CA ASN A 249 13.40 3.98 3.94
C ASN A 249 14.23 5.21 4.26
N TYR A 250 14.08 6.26 3.47
CA TYR A 250 14.73 7.55 3.67
C TYR A 250 13.72 8.67 3.51
N LEU A 251 13.79 9.68 4.40
CA LEU A 251 12.98 10.90 4.34
C LEU A 251 13.87 12.13 4.30
N SER A 252 13.56 13.05 3.39
CA SER A 252 14.10 14.42 3.40
C SER A 252 12.97 15.44 3.26
N THR A 253 13.17 16.63 3.84
CA THR A 253 12.19 17.72 3.79
C THR A 253 12.89 19.07 3.83
N THR A 254 12.19 20.12 3.41
CA THR A 254 12.62 21.52 3.52
C THR A 254 12.28 22.14 4.87
N LEU A 255 11.53 21.43 5.74
CA LEU A 255 11.23 21.90 7.09
C LEU A 255 12.53 22.16 7.86
N LYS A 256 12.56 23.27 8.61
CA LYS A 256 13.63 23.57 9.56
C LYS A 256 13.69 22.44 10.61
N GLU A 257 14.91 22.15 11.08
CA GLU A 257 15.16 21.12 12.11
C GLU A 257 14.84 19.67 11.72
N CYS A 258 14.72 19.38 10.42
CA CYS A 258 14.59 18.00 9.95
C CYS A 258 15.86 17.20 10.26
N GLN A 259 15.68 16.00 10.78
CA GLN A 259 16.78 15.10 11.15
C GLN A 259 17.21 14.17 10.00
N TYR A 260 16.50 14.15 8.87
CA TYR A 260 16.74 13.31 7.68
C TYR A 260 16.89 11.82 8.05
N PRO A 261 15.84 11.18 8.57
CA PRO A 261 15.93 9.82 9.05
C PRO A 261 16.07 8.78 7.93
N GLU A 262 16.85 7.76 8.24
CA GLU A 262 17.01 6.53 7.47
C GLU A 262 16.62 5.35 8.36
N ARG A 263 15.85 4.41 7.82
CA ARG A 263 15.42 3.20 8.54
C ARG A 263 15.73 1.96 7.73
N PHE A 264 16.40 1.01 8.39
CA PHE A 264 16.57 -0.35 7.91
C PHE A 264 15.66 -1.27 8.73
N THR A 265 14.87 -2.05 8.03
CA THR A 265 13.96 -3.03 8.65
C THR A 265 14.26 -4.41 8.10
N LEU A 266 14.46 -5.37 8.99
CA LEU A 266 14.62 -6.78 8.68
C LEU A 266 13.50 -7.55 9.39
N LEU A 267 12.68 -8.26 8.63
CA LEU A 267 11.61 -9.10 9.13
C LEU A 267 11.90 -10.55 8.75
N THR A 268 11.87 -11.46 9.72
CA THR A 268 12.01 -12.89 9.48
C THR A 268 10.82 -13.61 10.09
N ALA A 269 10.03 -14.29 9.29
CA ALA A 269 8.87 -15.03 9.75
C ALA A 269 9.04 -16.53 9.48
N LEU A 270 8.86 -17.34 10.52
CA LEU A 270 8.70 -18.79 10.44
C LEU A 270 7.21 -19.10 10.67
N ALA A 271 6.62 -19.89 9.81
CA ALA A 271 5.22 -20.29 9.99
C ALA A 271 5.01 -21.75 9.63
N THR A 272 4.02 -22.35 10.29
CA THR A 272 3.53 -23.70 10.02
C THR A 272 2.03 -23.70 9.92
N HIS A 273 1.51 -24.53 9.04
CA HIS A 273 0.08 -24.74 8.87
C HIS A 273 -0.21 -26.24 8.81
N TYR A 274 -1.16 -26.67 9.62
CA TYR A 274 -1.72 -28.02 9.62
C TYR A 274 -3.20 -27.97 9.23
N LYS A 275 -3.60 -28.85 8.35
CA LYS A 275 -5.01 -28.96 7.92
C LYS A 275 -5.40 -30.41 7.66
N ASN A 276 -6.54 -30.80 8.24
CA ASN A 276 -7.27 -32.00 7.89
C ASN A 276 -8.77 -31.68 7.69
N ASN A 277 -9.65 -32.70 7.59
CA ASN A 277 -11.07 -32.46 7.34
C ASN A 277 -11.78 -31.68 8.46
N HIS A 278 -11.36 -31.86 9.71
CA HIS A 278 -12.02 -31.32 10.90
C HIS A 278 -11.26 -30.16 11.53
N PHE A 279 -9.95 -30.11 11.37
CA PHE A 279 -9.08 -29.20 12.09
C PHE A 279 -8.11 -28.47 11.17
N SER A 280 -7.95 -27.17 11.41
CA SER A 280 -6.92 -26.34 10.79
C SER A 280 -6.21 -25.51 11.86
N ALA A 281 -4.90 -25.57 11.89
CA ALA A 281 -4.07 -24.81 12.82
C ALA A 281 -2.96 -24.10 12.06
N THR A 282 -2.76 -22.83 12.37
CA THR A 282 -1.66 -22.02 11.84
C THR A 282 -0.91 -21.40 13.00
N ALA A 283 0.40 -21.54 13.02
CA ALA A 283 1.26 -20.87 13.98
C ALA A 283 2.37 -20.11 13.25
N SER A 284 2.75 -18.96 13.75
CA SER A 284 3.86 -18.19 13.21
C SER A 284 4.64 -17.46 14.31
N LEU A 285 5.93 -17.27 14.05
CA LEU A 285 6.83 -16.47 14.87
C LEU A 285 7.52 -15.45 13.95
N LEU A 286 7.29 -14.17 14.22
CA LEU A 286 7.91 -13.06 13.50
C LEU A 286 9.00 -12.44 14.36
N ASN A 287 10.21 -12.36 13.82
CA ASN A 287 11.29 -11.54 14.34
C ASN A 287 11.34 -10.22 13.57
N THR A 288 11.25 -9.12 14.29
CA THR A 288 11.40 -7.75 13.75
C THR A 288 12.69 -7.16 14.28
N TYR A 289 13.55 -6.69 13.38
CA TYR A 289 14.75 -5.91 13.70
C TYR A 289 14.70 -4.59 12.94
N ILE A 290 14.81 -3.47 13.65
CA ILE A 290 14.78 -2.12 13.09
C ILE A 290 15.96 -1.35 13.63
N THR A 291 16.73 -0.73 12.74
CA THR A 291 17.77 0.24 13.08
C THR A 291 17.54 1.53 12.30
N GLU A 292 17.87 2.63 12.92
CA GLU A 292 17.65 3.97 12.36
C GLU A 292 18.91 4.83 12.48
N ASN A 293 19.14 5.63 11.45
CA ASN A 293 20.16 6.66 11.44
C ASN A 293 19.54 8.01 11.13
N VAL A 294 20.18 9.08 11.56
CA VAL A 294 19.80 10.47 11.25
C VAL A 294 21.04 11.26 10.89
N LYS A 295 20.90 12.24 9.98
CA LYS A 295 22.04 13.13 9.63
C LYS A 295 22.28 14.20 10.70
N ILE A 296 21.24 14.61 11.43
CA ILE A 296 21.28 15.67 12.43
C ILE A 296 20.57 15.16 13.67
N GLY A 297 21.20 15.36 14.86
CA GLY A 297 20.59 14.98 16.13
C GLY A 297 20.91 13.53 16.54
N LYS A 298 19.98 12.90 17.23
CA LYS A 298 20.13 11.53 17.76
C LYS A 298 19.05 10.60 17.19
N ALA A 299 19.48 9.51 16.62
CA ALA A 299 18.58 8.46 16.14
C ALA A 299 17.84 7.79 17.31
N ALA A 300 16.65 7.26 17.03
CA ALA A 300 15.96 6.36 17.93
C ALA A 300 16.76 5.07 18.13
N ASN A 301 16.56 4.42 19.29
CA ASN A 301 17.26 3.18 19.59
C ASN A 301 16.78 2.04 18.68
N ASP A 302 17.67 1.09 18.42
CA ASP A 302 17.34 -0.15 17.73
C ASP A 302 16.19 -0.88 18.41
N ARG A 303 15.33 -1.50 17.61
CA ARG A 303 14.17 -2.27 18.09
C ARG A 303 14.30 -3.72 17.67
N LYS A 304 14.14 -4.61 18.63
CA LYS A 304 14.07 -6.06 18.41
C LYS A 304 12.81 -6.60 19.05
N ARG A 305 11.97 -7.28 18.28
CA ARG A 305 10.70 -7.82 18.79
C ARG A 305 10.44 -9.20 18.21
N LEU A 306 10.02 -10.13 19.06
CA LEU A 306 9.44 -11.41 18.66
C LEU A 306 7.93 -11.34 18.85
N SER A 307 7.18 -11.62 17.79
CA SER A 307 5.73 -11.54 17.76
C SER A 307 5.16 -12.91 17.35
N PRO A 308 4.66 -13.70 18.31
CA PRO A 308 3.99 -14.96 18.03
C PRO A 308 2.55 -14.74 17.58
N ALA A 309 2.05 -15.65 16.73
CA ALA A 309 0.64 -15.73 16.39
C ALA A 309 0.20 -17.18 16.22
N ILE A 310 -1.05 -17.46 16.61
CA ILE A 310 -1.68 -18.77 16.44
C ILE A 310 -3.14 -18.59 16.02
N SER A 311 -3.61 -19.44 15.12
CA SER A 311 -5.04 -19.54 14.73
C SER A 311 -5.43 -21.00 14.71
N LEU A 312 -6.55 -21.31 15.33
CA LEU A 312 -7.13 -22.64 15.40
C LEU A 312 -8.54 -22.59 14.82
N SER A 313 -8.89 -23.53 13.99
CA SER A 313 -10.24 -23.68 13.43
C SER A 313 -10.65 -25.13 13.52
N TRP A 314 -11.82 -25.38 14.11
CA TRP A 314 -12.38 -26.70 14.29
C TRP A 314 -13.77 -26.78 13.67
N LYS A 315 -13.99 -27.80 12.84
CA LYS A 315 -15.25 -28.15 12.20
C LYS A 315 -15.70 -29.50 12.76
N PRO A 316 -16.56 -29.54 13.81
CA PRO A 316 -16.88 -30.76 14.52
C PRO A 316 -17.60 -31.80 13.65
N LEU A 317 -18.40 -31.37 12.69
CA LEU A 317 -19.19 -32.23 11.80
C LEU A 317 -18.91 -31.85 10.34
N GLU A 318 -18.52 -32.84 9.51
CA GLU A 318 -18.13 -32.58 8.09
C GLU A 318 -19.25 -31.93 7.28
N ASN A 319 -20.49 -32.33 7.49
CA ASN A 319 -21.68 -31.90 6.74
C ASN A 319 -22.40 -30.69 7.39
N SER A 320 -21.91 -30.14 8.49
CA SER A 320 -22.51 -29.00 9.15
C SER A 320 -21.83 -27.71 8.75
N GLY A 321 -22.58 -26.61 8.74
CA GLY A 321 -22.03 -25.25 8.58
C GLY A 321 -21.27 -24.72 9.81
N TRP A 322 -21.22 -25.47 10.92
CA TRP A 322 -20.60 -25.04 12.16
C TRP A 322 -19.08 -25.06 12.09
N ARG A 323 -18.47 -23.93 12.44
CA ARG A 323 -17.01 -23.78 12.56
C ARG A 323 -16.69 -22.91 13.76
N LEU A 324 -15.87 -23.41 14.66
CA LEU A 324 -15.30 -22.66 15.78
C LEU A 324 -13.91 -22.17 15.39
N ARG A 325 -13.63 -20.92 15.64
CA ARG A 325 -12.31 -20.32 15.38
C ARG A 325 -11.82 -19.54 16.60
N ALA A 326 -10.56 -19.75 16.97
CA ALA A 326 -9.86 -18.99 17.98
C ALA A 326 -8.52 -18.53 17.42
N SER A 327 -8.11 -17.29 17.71
CA SER A 327 -6.82 -16.79 17.27
C SER A 327 -6.21 -15.83 18.28
N TYR A 328 -4.90 -15.85 18.35
CA TYR A 328 -4.08 -14.89 19.07
C TYR A 328 -2.99 -14.38 18.12
N LYS A 329 -2.73 -13.08 18.14
CA LYS A 329 -1.67 -12.46 17.35
C LYS A 329 -1.07 -11.29 18.11
N ASP A 330 0.24 -11.36 18.41
CA ASP A 330 1.01 -10.22 18.88
C ASP A 330 1.38 -9.33 17.67
N ILE A 331 1.09 -8.03 17.79
CA ILE A 331 1.33 -7.05 16.74
C ILE A 331 2.19 -5.93 17.30
N PHE A 332 3.32 -5.69 16.64
CA PHE A 332 4.17 -4.54 16.92
C PHE A 332 4.02 -3.51 15.80
N ARG A 333 3.51 -2.32 16.16
CA ARG A 333 3.49 -1.17 15.24
C ARG A 333 4.77 -0.37 15.38
N THR A 334 5.55 -0.31 14.32
CA THR A 334 6.72 0.56 14.26
C THR A 334 6.28 2.03 14.27
N PRO A 335 6.83 2.87 15.16
CA PRO A 335 6.58 4.31 15.14
C PRO A 335 6.97 4.91 13.79
N THR A 336 6.22 5.88 13.31
CA THR A 336 6.47 6.57 12.04
C THR A 336 7.62 7.57 12.19
N PHE A 337 8.13 8.09 11.07
CA PHE A 337 9.12 9.16 11.13
C PHE A 337 8.54 10.44 11.76
N ASN A 338 7.24 10.70 11.56
CA ASN A 338 6.59 11.83 12.22
C ASN A 338 6.49 11.62 13.74
N ASP A 339 6.19 10.39 14.20
CA ASP A 339 6.16 10.08 15.63
C ASP A 339 7.53 10.30 16.31
N LEU A 340 8.62 10.04 15.59
CA LEU A 340 9.97 10.06 16.16
C LEU A 340 10.72 11.36 15.92
N TYR A 341 10.60 11.97 14.75
CA TYR A 341 11.51 13.01 14.24
C TYR A 341 10.82 14.29 13.79
N TYR A 342 9.50 14.42 13.93
CA TYR A 342 8.83 15.67 13.61
C TYR A 342 9.18 16.75 14.63
N ALA A 343 9.64 17.91 14.16
CA ALA A 343 10.29 18.94 14.97
C ALA A 343 9.47 19.42 16.19
N ILE A 344 8.13 19.44 16.09
CA ILE A 344 7.26 20.01 17.13
C ILE A 344 6.85 18.95 18.15
N ILE A 345 6.55 17.70 17.72
CA ILE A 345 5.92 16.66 18.55
C ILE A 345 6.64 15.31 18.51
N GLY A 346 7.68 15.18 17.71
CA GLY A 346 8.42 13.92 17.57
C GLY A 346 9.14 13.54 18.87
N ASN A 347 9.13 12.24 19.20
CA ASN A 347 9.80 11.68 20.37
C ASN A 347 10.62 10.45 19.98
N ASN A 348 11.92 10.62 19.81
CA ASN A 348 12.85 9.54 19.44
C ASN A 348 13.09 8.50 20.56
N ARG A 349 12.48 8.67 21.73
CA ARG A 349 12.53 7.72 22.84
C ARG A 349 11.35 6.74 22.87
N LEU A 350 10.39 6.85 21.93
CA LEU A 350 9.29 5.89 21.81
C LEU A 350 9.85 4.47 21.60
N LYS A 351 9.30 3.53 22.37
CA LYS A 351 9.71 2.11 22.38
C LYS A 351 8.83 1.27 21.47
#